data_f158114086ba6d922497206756044519
#
_entry.id   f158114086ba6d922497206756044519
#
_cell.length_a   1.000
_cell.length_b   1.000
_cell.length_c   1.000
_cell.angle_alpha   90.00
_cell.angle_beta   90.00
_cell.angle_gamma   90.00
#
_symmetry.space_group_name_H-M   'P 1'
#
loop_
_entity.id
_entity.type
_entity.pdbx_description
1 polymer ?
#
loop_
_entity_poly.entity_id
_entity_poly.type
_entity_poly.pdbx_seq_one_letter_code
_entity_poly.pdbx_strand_id
1 'polypeptide(L)'
;MTITLDELRRDIDRVDEVLVRLLNERARCVCEVGRLKKALGVDIYQPDREKEVLKHVRDVAHEGPLGPEAIGRLFERIIDEARRLERRVVHGEMDGDLKPESLKPEI
;
A
#
# COMPACT_ATOMS: atom_id res chain seq x y z
N MET A 1 -8.03 17.67 -32.40
CA MET A 1 -8.84 17.88 -31.19
C MET A 1 -7.94 18.39 -30.07
N THR A 2 -8.42 19.38 -29.37
CA THR A 2 -7.64 19.99 -28.30
C THR A 2 -8.16 19.53 -26.95
N ILE A 3 -7.27 18.92 -26.15
CA ILE A 3 -7.58 18.53 -24.78
C ILE A 3 -7.47 19.77 -23.91
N THR A 4 -8.48 20.04 -23.09
CA THR A 4 -8.45 21.18 -22.20
C THR A 4 -7.81 20.83 -20.85
N LEU A 5 -7.33 21.86 -20.17
CA LEU A 5 -6.79 21.70 -18.82
C LEU A 5 -7.83 21.12 -17.86
N ASP A 6 -9.08 21.54 -17.98
CA ASP A 6 -10.16 21.03 -17.13
C ASP A 6 -10.42 19.54 -17.36
N GLU A 7 -10.36 19.10 -18.62
CA GLU A 7 -10.49 17.66 -18.96
C GLU A 7 -9.37 16.84 -18.32
N LEU A 8 -8.14 17.31 -18.43
CA LEU A 8 -6.99 16.65 -17.83
C LEU A 8 -7.08 16.59 -16.31
N ARG A 9 -7.54 17.66 -15.69
CA ARG A 9 -7.73 17.68 -14.23
C ARG A 9 -8.80 16.69 -13.79
N ARG A 10 -9.89 16.55 -14.54
CA ARG A 10 -10.91 15.53 -14.26
C ARG A 10 -10.34 14.11 -14.41
N ASP A 11 -9.47 13.90 -15.39
CA ASP A 11 -8.80 12.61 -15.58
C ASP A 11 -7.89 12.30 -14.38
N ILE A 12 -7.14 13.29 -13.91
CA ILE A 12 -6.29 13.14 -12.72
C ILE A 12 -7.16 12.81 -11.50
N ASP A 13 -8.28 13.51 -11.32
CA ASP A 13 -9.17 13.25 -10.18
C ASP A 13 -9.66 11.79 -10.18
N ARG A 14 -10.03 11.26 -11.35
CA ARG A 14 -10.45 9.87 -11.46
C ARG A 14 -9.33 8.89 -11.12
N VAL A 15 -8.12 9.19 -11.59
CA VAL A 15 -6.95 8.36 -11.29
C VAL A 15 -6.65 8.41 -9.80
N ASP A 16 -6.72 9.59 -9.19
CA ASP A 16 -6.49 9.74 -7.75
C ASP A 16 -7.48 8.90 -6.92
N GLU A 17 -8.74 8.87 -7.32
CA GLU A 17 -9.74 8.04 -6.64
C GLU A 17 -9.37 6.56 -6.71
N VAL A 18 -8.97 6.09 -7.89
CA VAL A 18 -8.53 4.69 -8.06
C VAL A 18 -7.28 4.42 -7.23
N LEU A 19 -6.34 5.35 -7.23
CA LEU A 19 -5.10 5.23 -6.47
C LEU A 19 -5.39 5.08 -4.97
N VAL A 20 -6.27 5.90 -4.42
CA VAL A 20 -6.64 5.80 -3.00
C VAL A 20 -7.30 4.45 -2.70
N ARG A 21 -8.18 3.97 -3.57
CA ARG A 21 -8.79 2.64 -3.40
C ARG A 21 -7.75 1.52 -3.40
N LEU A 22 -6.77 1.60 -4.31
CA LEU A 22 -5.69 0.61 -4.38
C LEU A 22 -4.79 0.66 -3.14
N LEU A 23 -4.47 1.85 -2.65
CA LEU A 23 -3.72 2.01 -1.41
C LEU A 23 -4.46 1.39 -0.23
N ASN A 24 -5.77 1.54 -0.18
CA ASN A 24 -6.58 0.93 0.88
C ASN A 24 -6.70 -0.59 0.74
N GLU A 25 -6.75 -1.11 -0.49
CA GLU A 25 -6.65 -2.56 -0.70
C GLU A 25 -5.33 -3.11 -0.18
N ARG A 26 -4.25 -2.44 -0.52
CA ARG A 26 -2.93 -2.80 -0.02
C ARG A 26 -2.89 -2.75 1.51
N ALA A 27 -3.48 -1.71 2.09
CA ALA A 27 -3.54 -1.54 3.54
C ALA A 27 -4.32 -2.68 4.23
N ARG A 28 -5.39 -3.17 3.61
CA ARG A 28 -6.12 -4.33 4.14
C ARG A 28 -5.25 -5.57 4.17
N CYS A 29 -4.48 -5.80 3.10
CA CYS A 29 -3.51 -6.91 3.07
C CYS A 29 -2.46 -6.75 4.18
N VAL A 30 -1.99 -5.53 4.39
CA VAL A 30 -1.02 -5.23 5.46
C VAL A 30 -1.60 -5.54 6.84
N CYS A 31 -2.87 -5.22 7.07
CA CYS A 31 -3.54 -5.55 8.33
C CYS A 31 -3.60 -7.06 8.55
N GLU A 32 -3.89 -7.84 7.50
CA GLU A 32 -3.89 -9.30 7.58
C GLU A 32 -2.49 -9.84 7.89
N VAL A 33 -1.48 -9.27 7.24
CA VAL A 33 -0.07 -9.61 7.53
C VAL A 33 0.25 -9.31 9.00
N GLY A 34 -0.19 -8.17 9.51
CA GLY A 34 0.00 -7.81 10.91
C GLY A 34 -0.63 -8.82 11.87
N ARG A 35 -1.82 -9.31 11.56
CA ARG A 35 -2.47 -10.35 12.36
C ARG A 35 -1.70 -11.66 12.37
N LEU A 36 -1.18 -12.06 11.22
CA LEU A 36 -0.35 -13.27 11.11
C LEU A 36 0.95 -13.10 11.91
N LYS A 37 1.60 -11.97 11.80
CA LYS A 37 2.83 -11.70 12.56
C LYS A 37 2.58 -11.76 14.07
N LYS A 38 1.45 -11.19 14.50
CA LYS A 38 1.04 -11.26 15.90
C LYS A 38 0.84 -12.70 16.36
N ALA A 39 0.12 -13.49 15.57
CA ALA A 39 -0.17 -14.88 15.89
C ALA A 39 1.09 -15.74 15.90
N LEU A 40 2.05 -15.47 15.01
CA LEU A 40 3.27 -16.24 14.87
C LEU A 40 4.43 -15.73 15.75
N GLY A 41 4.28 -14.57 16.38
CA GLY A 41 5.33 -13.96 17.16
C GLY A 41 6.50 -13.46 16.31
N VAL A 42 6.23 -13.08 15.07
CA VAL A 42 7.25 -12.61 14.12
C VAL A 42 7.35 -11.09 14.19
N ASP A 43 8.56 -10.56 14.00
CA ASP A 43 8.81 -9.12 14.04
C ASP A 43 8.06 -8.39 12.94
N ILE A 44 7.56 -7.19 13.27
CA ILE A 44 6.91 -6.30 12.31
C ILE A 44 7.90 -5.86 11.25
N TYR A 45 9.10 -5.43 11.67
CA TYR A 45 10.12 -4.94 10.75
C TYR A 45 10.81 -6.12 10.06
N GLN A 46 10.68 -6.16 8.74
CA GLN A 46 11.28 -7.19 7.88
C GLN A 46 12.09 -6.48 6.78
N PRO A 47 13.37 -6.09 7.08
CA PRO A 47 14.14 -5.27 6.14
C PRO A 47 14.38 -5.92 4.79
N ASP A 48 14.56 -7.23 4.74
CA ASP A 48 14.77 -7.93 3.47
C ASP A 48 13.52 -7.84 2.59
N ARG A 49 12.34 -7.98 3.19
CA ARG A 49 11.08 -7.84 2.45
C ARG A 49 10.89 -6.42 1.94
N GLU A 50 11.24 -5.41 2.74
CA GLU A 50 11.13 -4.01 2.31
C GLU A 50 12.04 -3.73 1.11
N LYS A 51 13.23 -4.30 1.09
CA LYS A 51 14.14 -4.19 -0.07
C LYS A 51 13.56 -4.84 -1.31
N GLU A 52 12.94 -6.01 -1.16
CA GLU A 52 12.26 -6.70 -2.27
C GLU A 52 11.14 -5.86 -2.85
N VAL A 53 10.32 -5.25 -1.99
CA VAL A 53 9.22 -4.39 -2.43
C VAL A 53 9.74 -3.20 -3.21
N LEU A 54 10.77 -2.52 -2.69
CA LEU A 54 11.37 -1.36 -3.38
C LEU A 54 11.95 -1.75 -4.73
N LYS A 55 12.64 -2.87 -4.81
CA LYS A 55 13.17 -3.37 -6.09
C LYS A 55 12.05 -3.64 -7.08
N HIS A 56 11.01 -4.33 -6.63
CA HIS A 56 9.87 -4.69 -7.47
C HIS A 56 9.18 -3.45 -8.05
N VAL A 57 8.87 -2.45 -7.22
CA VAL A 57 8.16 -1.25 -7.70
C VAL A 57 9.03 -0.39 -8.60
N ARG A 58 10.34 -0.34 -8.35
CA ARG A 58 11.28 0.35 -9.25
C ARG A 58 11.33 -0.30 -10.61
N ASP A 59 11.31 -1.63 -10.66
CA ASP A 59 11.29 -2.37 -11.93
C ASP A 59 10.02 -2.06 -12.71
N VAL A 60 8.87 -2.04 -12.05
CA VAL A 60 7.58 -1.69 -12.68
C VAL A 60 7.59 -0.24 -13.18
N ALA A 61 8.26 0.66 -12.46
CA ALA A 61 8.29 2.09 -12.79
C ALA A 61 8.95 2.40 -14.14
N HIS A 62 9.73 1.48 -14.72
CA HIS A 62 10.33 1.69 -16.04
C HIS A 62 9.29 1.80 -17.16
N GLU A 63 8.04 1.48 -16.88
CA GLU A 63 6.97 1.50 -17.87
C GLU A 63 6.32 2.88 -18.07
N GLY A 64 6.69 3.88 -17.30
CA GLY A 64 6.02 5.18 -17.36
C GLY A 64 6.91 6.39 -17.08
N PRO A 65 6.33 7.59 -17.16
CA PRO A 65 7.08 8.84 -16.96
C PRO A 65 7.51 9.08 -15.51
N LEU A 66 6.85 8.45 -14.53
CA LEU A 66 7.26 8.54 -13.13
C LEU A 66 8.31 7.46 -12.90
N GLY A 67 9.59 7.86 -12.89
CA GLY A 67 10.70 6.94 -12.91
C GLY A 67 10.96 6.19 -11.61
N PRO A 68 11.90 5.23 -11.66
CA PRO A 68 12.18 4.36 -10.52
C PRO A 68 12.55 5.09 -9.23
N GLU A 69 13.32 6.18 -9.32
CA GLU A 69 13.72 6.92 -8.13
C GLU A 69 12.52 7.58 -7.44
N ALA A 70 11.65 8.21 -8.23
CA ALA A 70 10.44 8.85 -7.69
C ALA A 70 9.50 7.80 -7.08
N ILE A 71 9.29 6.69 -7.78
CA ILE A 71 8.48 5.58 -7.28
C ILE A 71 9.09 5.01 -5.99
N GLY A 72 10.41 4.86 -5.95
CA GLY A 72 11.10 4.41 -4.74
C GLY A 72 10.80 5.29 -3.53
N ARG A 73 10.90 6.61 -3.71
CA ARG A 73 10.59 7.57 -2.62
C ARG A 73 9.14 7.47 -2.15
N LEU A 74 8.20 7.36 -3.08
CA LEU A 74 6.79 7.22 -2.74
C LEU A 74 6.54 5.92 -1.96
N PHE A 75 7.13 4.82 -2.41
CA PHE A 75 6.97 3.53 -1.75
C PHE A 75 7.67 3.45 -0.39
N GLU A 76 8.76 4.17 -0.19
CA GLU A 76 9.34 4.30 1.15
C GLU A 76 8.31 4.86 2.13
N ARG A 77 7.52 5.86 1.71
CA ARG A 77 6.45 6.41 2.54
C ARG A 77 5.30 5.42 2.70
N ILE A 78 4.93 4.72 1.65
CA ILE A 78 3.87 3.70 1.71
C ILE A 78 4.26 2.59 2.68
N ILE A 79 5.51 2.14 2.62
CA ILE A 79 6.04 1.11 3.52
C ILE A 79 6.05 1.61 4.97
N ASP A 80 6.44 2.86 5.19
CA ASP A 80 6.45 3.46 6.52
C ASP A 80 5.04 3.51 7.12
N GLU A 81 4.05 3.93 6.34
CA GLU A 81 2.65 3.92 6.77
C GLU A 81 2.15 2.50 7.02
N ALA A 82 2.58 1.54 6.22
CA ALA A 82 2.24 0.13 6.40
C ALA A 82 2.76 -0.40 7.75
N ARG A 83 4.00 -0.07 8.11
CA ARG A 83 4.56 -0.47 9.40
C ARG A 83 3.76 0.12 10.57
N ARG A 84 3.35 1.37 10.45
CA ARG A 84 2.50 2.02 11.46
C ARG A 84 1.19 1.27 11.63
N LEU A 85 0.58 0.88 10.51
CA LEU A 85 -0.66 0.13 10.49
C LEU A 85 -0.50 -1.25 11.14
N GLU A 86 0.58 -1.97 10.82
CA GLU A 86 0.89 -3.27 11.42
C GLU A 86 1.04 -3.15 12.95
N ARG A 87 1.72 -2.12 13.42
CA ARG A 87 1.88 -1.89 14.87
C ARG A 87 0.53 -1.72 15.54
N ARG A 88 -0.36 -0.96 14.94
CA ARG A 88 -1.71 -0.74 15.48
C ARG A 88 -2.50 -2.05 15.53
N VAL A 89 -2.39 -2.88 14.51
CA VAL A 89 -3.05 -4.19 14.46
C VAL A 89 -2.48 -5.11 15.55
N VAL A 90 -1.16 -5.18 15.65
CA VAL A 90 -0.48 -6.01 16.65
C VAL A 90 -0.88 -5.62 18.08
N HIS A 91 -1.06 -4.33 18.33
CA HIS A 91 -1.49 -3.83 19.64
C HIS A 91 -3.01 -3.86 19.84
N GLY A 92 -3.78 -4.38 18.86
CA GLY A 92 -5.23 -4.49 18.98
C GLY A 92 -6.01 -3.21 18.74
N GLU A 93 -5.35 -2.15 18.26
CA GLU A 93 -5.99 -0.85 18.06
C GLU A 93 -6.85 -0.77 16.81
N MET A 94 -6.66 -1.68 15.87
CA MET A 94 -7.32 -1.65 14.55
C MET A 94 -8.38 -2.71 14.37
N ASP A 95 -8.59 -3.61 15.33
CA ASP A 95 -9.50 -4.75 15.16
C ASP A 95 -10.94 -4.31 14.82
N GLY A 96 -11.40 -3.22 15.42
CA GLY A 96 -12.74 -2.70 15.19
C GLY A 96 -12.93 -1.99 13.85
N ASP A 97 -11.84 -1.61 13.19
CA ASP A 97 -11.88 -0.87 11.93
C ASP A 97 -11.95 -1.76 10.70
N LEU A 98 -11.82 -3.08 10.88
CA LEU A 98 -11.85 -4.04 9.79
C LEU A 98 -13.17 -4.78 9.77
N LYS A 99 -13.84 -4.73 8.63
CA LYS A 99 -15.09 -5.46 8.43
C LYS A 99 -14.78 -6.94 8.19
N PRO A 100 -15.61 -7.86 8.71
CA PRO A 100 -15.40 -9.29 8.49
C PRO A 100 -15.25 -9.70 7.03
N GLU A 101 -15.98 -9.05 6.13
CA GLU A 101 -15.91 -9.34 4.69
C GLU A 101 -14.59 -8.93 4.05
N SER A 102 -13.76 -8.17 4.76
CA SER A 102 -12.41 -7.83 4.28
C SER A 102 -11.43 -8.96 4.53
N LEU A 103 -11.80 -9.96 5.31
CA LEU A 103 -10.97 -11.09 5.69
C LEU A 103 -11.45 -12.34 4.98
N LYS A 104 -10.55 -12.99 4.25
CA LYS A 104 -10.86 -14.22 3.53
C LYS A 104 -10.16 -15.39 4.21
N PRO A 105 -10.92 -16.39 4.68
CA PRO A 105 -10.35 -17.47 5.49
C PRO A 105 -9.40 -18.41 4.74
N GLU A 106 -9.53 -18.51 3.43
CA GLU A 106 -8.71 -19.42 2.64
C GLU A 106 -7.33 -18.88 2.27
N ILE A 107 -7.01 -17.72 2.71
CA ILE A 107 -5.72 -17.09 2.37
C ILE A 107 -4.61 -17.57 3.29
#